data_4920e94c9ac7f3bbff60dea860bff40f
#
_entry.id   4920e94c9ac7f3bbff60dea860bff40f
#
_cell.length_a   1.000
_cell.length_b   1.000
_cell.length_c   1.000
_cell.angle_alpha   90.00
_cell.angle_beta   90.00
_cell.angle_gamma   90.00
#
_symmetry.space_group_name_H-M   'P 1'
#
loop_
_entity.id
_entity.type
_entity.pdbx_description
1 polymer ?
#
loop_
_entity_poly.entity_id
_entity_poly.type
_entity_poly.pdbx_seq_one_letter_code
_entity_poly.pdbx_strand_id
1 'polypeptide(L)'
;MKPKLILAILLFASLSCTNKSAQDQSEATNPSGESSFQWANANVYFLLTDRFANGDITNDFAYDRKRDGAKFRSYEGGDIRGIIQKLDAGYFDSLGISAIWTTPVFENIHGAVDEGSGKTYAYHGYWPIDWTNIDANLGTLADYKELIDKAHAHGIRVLMDVIINHTGPHTDMDNAWPDSWVRQGPPCTHVNYETNVDCALAGHLPDIRTDSNEPVELPPFLLDKWKEEGRLDQELAELDAFFERTGYPRAPRFYLIKWVSDYVRELGIDGFRVDTAKHTEAYVWEELFKEVQLAFQEWKNNNPDKVLDYAPFYMVGEVYGYSIHSGVGYNYGDSVVNFFDNGFESLINFSFTGDAKQKPEELFSQYSNGLNGDLAGKELLNYLDSHDDEHPFDRMREKPFEAATKLLLSPGSSQVYYGDETARPLHFEGIGHDANLRSFMNWNDLKNNISKNGYTTSEVYAHYSKLGRFRQAHPAVGAGVHKKLADIPYTFSRTLDEDKVVVVLDKTEEPIDVSSVFGDGTVLTDYYSGTKATVQDGKVSFDTMQDMLLIGE
;
A
#
# COMPACT_ATOMS: atom_id res chain seq x y z
N MET A 1 81.43 -39.34 4.96
CA MET A 1 80.20 -39.38 4.25
C MET A 1 79.30 -38.22 4.73
N LYS A 2 79.15 -37.20 3.91
CA LYS A 2 78.37 -35.99 4.27
C LYS A 2 76.90 -36.16 3.77
N PRO A 3 75.90 -35.86 4.56
CA PRO A 3 74.52 -35.74 4.04
C PRO A 3 74.25 -34.33 3.47
N LYS A 4 73.58 -34.31 2.35
CA LYS A 4 73.15 -33.12 1.61
C LYS A 4 71.99 -32.44 2.30
N LEU A 5 72.10 -31.14 2.54
CA LEU A 5 71.05 -30.24 3.01
C LEU A 5 70.15 -29.88 1.81
N ILE A 6 68.86 -30.15 1.87
CA ILE A 6 67.89 -29.68 0.90
C ILE A 6 67.18 -28.45 1.51
N LEU A 7 67.38 -27.32 0.83
CA LEU A 7 66.79 -26.04 1.18
C LEU A 7 65.38 -25.96 0.56
N ALA A 8 64.32 -25.99 1.35
CA ALA A 8 62.96 -25.74 0.89
C ALA A 8 62.67 -24.24 0.95
N ILE A 9 62.47 -23.63 -0.21
CA ILE A 9 62.04 -22.24 -0.36
C ILE A 9 60.49 -22.21 -0.19
N LEU A 10 60.02 -21.60 0.91
CA LEU A 10 58.63 -21.25 1.12
C LEU A 10 58.31 -19.93 0.41
N LEU A 11 57.55 -19.98 -0.66
CA LEU A 11 56.90 -18.82 -1.27
C LEU A 11 55.70 -18.40 -0.39
N PHE A 12 55.81 -17.26 0.25
CA PHE A 12 54.66 -16.57 0.82
C PHE A 12 53.88 -15.87 -0.30
N ALA A 13 52.72 -16.39 -0.68
CA ALA A 13 51.75 -15.68 -1.48
C ALA A 13 50.91 -14.81 -0.54
N SER A 14 51.11 -13.50 -0.58
CA SER A 14 50.27 -12.51 0.08
C SER A 14 48.92 -12.43 -0.67
N LEU A 15 47.88 -13.02 -0.10
CA LEU A 15 46.50 -12.73 -0.51
C LEU A 15 46.11 -11.33 0.01
N SER A 16 46.06 -10.39 -0.91
CA SER A 16 45.41 -9.10 -0.69
C SER A 16 43.90 -9.32 -0.76
N CYS A 17 43.24 -9.28 0.40
CA CYS A 17 41.78 -9.19 0.44
C CYS A 17 41.38 -7.78 0.05
N THR A 18 40.99 -7.58 -1.20
CA THR A 18 40.18 -6.42 -1.59
C THR A 18 38.75 -6.68 -1.16
N ASN A 19 38.27 -5.91 -0.21
CA ASN A 19 36.83 -5.78 0.09
C ASN A 19 36.14 -5.31 -1.19
N LYS A 20 35.44 -6.21 -1.89
CA LYS A 20 34.39 -5.85 -2.82
C LYS A 20 33.12 -5.63 -2.00
N SER A 21 32.70 -4.38 -1.98
CA SER A 21 31.35 -3.98 -1.55
C SER A 21 30.30 -4.84 -2.25
N ALA A 22 29.35 -5.31 -1.47
CA ALA A 22 28.15 -5.99 -1.97
C ALA A 22 27.30 -5.00 -2.78
N GLN A 23 27.51 -5.00 -4.08
CA GLN A 23 26.64 -4.41 -5.09
C GLN A 23 26.78 -5.30 -6.33
N ASP A 24 26.10 -6.43 -6.27
CA ASP A 24 25.74 -7.24 -7.42
C ASP A 24 24.45 -7.96 -7.03
N GLN A 25 23.34 -7.20 -6.98
CA GLN A 25 22.03 -7.77 -7.17
C GLN A 25 21.90 -8.03 -8.67
N SER A 26 22.15 -9.26 -9.08
CA SER A 26 21.87 -9.70 -10.44
C SER A 26 20.38 -9.55 -10.69
N GLU A 27 20.02 -8.65 -11.60
CA GLU A 27 18.71 -8.62 -12.22
C GLU A 27 18.41 -10.03 -12.75
N ALA A 28 17.46 -10.69 -12.11
CA ALA A 28 16.88 -11.92 -12.62
C ALA A 28 16.00 -11.52 -13.82
N THR A 29 16.56 -11.59 -15.02
CA THR A 29 15.81 -11.37 -16.25
C THR A 29 14.78 -12.49 -16.39
N ASN A 30 13.51 -12.13 -16.38
CA ASN A 30 12.39 -13.02 -16.66
C ASN A 30 12.51 -13.55 -18.10
N PRO A 31 12.49 -14.87 -18.34
CA PRO A 31 12.71 -15.45 -19.69
C PRO A 31 11.58 -15.19 -20.68
N SER A 32 10.43 -14.60 -20.28
CA SER A 32 9.22 -14.48 -21.09
C SER A 32 9.07 -13.16 -21.87
N GLY A 33 9.93 -12.17 -21.68
CA GLY A 33 9.80 -10.89 -22.40
C GLY A 33 8.58 -10.05 -21.99
N GLU A 34 7.83 -10.46 -20.95
CA GLU A 34 6.79 -9.65 -20.34
C GLU A 34 7.45 -8.63 -19.39
N SER A 35 6.97 -7.40 -19.44
CA SER A 35 7.38 -6.32 -18.56
C SER A 35 7.24 -6.77 -17.10
N SER A 36 8.37 -6.82 -16.36
CA SER A 36 8.34 -7.21 -14.96
C SER A 36 7.56 -6.19 -14.13
N PHE A 37 6.74 -6.65 -13.20
CA PHE A 37 6.02 -5.77 -12.26
C PHE A 37 7.00 -4.86 -11.50
N GLN A 38 6.64 -3.59 -11.32
CA GLN A 38 7.39 -2.61 -10.55
C GLN A 38 6.45 -1.85 -9.61
N TRP A 39 6.77 -1.83 -8.33
CA TRP A 39 5.99 -1.08 -7.34
C TRP A 39 5.90 0.42 -7.69
N ALA A 40 6.95 1.00 -8.28
CA ALA A 40 6.95 2.38 -8.77
C ALA A 40 5.84 2.69 -9.77
N ASN A 41 5.32 1.66 -10.48
CA ASN A 41 4.19 1.80 -11.40
C ASN A 41 2.88 1.22 -10.85
N ALA A 42 2.87 0.70 -9.62
CA ALA A 42 1.70 0.02 -9.08
C ALA A 42 0.47 0.92 -9.07
N ASN A 43 -0.67 0.32 -9.42
CA ASN A 43 -2.00 0.88 -9.22
C ASN A 43 -2.62 0.14 -8.03
N VAL A 44 -2.54 0.74 -6.84
CA VAL A 44 -2.98 0.15 -5.58
C VAL A 44 -4.43 0.54 -5.32
N TYR A 45 -5.30 -0.44 -5.14
CA TYR A 45 -6.69 -0.21 -4.76
C TYR A 45 -6.82 -0.33 -3.24
N PHE A 46 -7.02 0.79 -2.56
CA PHE A 46 -7.22 0.85 -1.12
C PHE A 46 -8.70 0.79 -0.77
N LEU A 47 -9.09 -0.15 0.07
CA LEU A 47 -10.47 -0.31 0.51
C LEU A 47 -10.60 -0.52 2.02
N LEU A 48 -11.70 0.00 2.58
CA LEU A 48 -12.16 -0.39 3.91
C LEU A 48 -12.96 -1.69 3.78
N THR A 49 -12.46 -2.76 4.39
CA THR A 49 -13.07 -4.11 4.29
C THR A 49 -14.55 -4.09 4.65
N ASP A 50 -14.90 -3.49 5.80
CA ASP A 50 -16.29 -3.38 6.26
C ASP A 50 -17.18 -2.53 5.35
N ARG A 51 -16.61 -1.68 4.47
CA ARG A 51 -17.36 -0.70 3.66
C ARG A 51 -17.43 -1.05 2.18
N PHE A 52 -16.73 -2.08 1.75
CA PHE A 52 -16.60 -2.37 0.33
C PHE A 52 -17.73 -3.25 -0.20
N ALA A 53 -17.85 -4.47 0.26
CA ALA A 53 -18.90 -5.41 -0.19
C ALA A 53 -19.19 -6.44 0.90
N ASN A 54 -20.47 -6.73 1.14
CA ASN A 54 -20.91 -7.78 2.04
C ASN A 54 -21.08 -9.09 1.24
N GLY A 55 -20.28 -10.09 1.54
CA GLY A 55 -20.31 -11.41 0.90
C GLY A 55 -20.86 -12.51 1.78
N ASP A 56 -20.86 -12.32 3.11
CA ASP A 56 -21.37 -13.25 4.11
C ASP A 56 -22.17 -12.51 5.20
N ILE A 57 -23.48 -12.47 5.07
CA ILE A 57 -24.38 -11.82 6.04
C ILE A 57 -24.40 -12.50 7.42
N THR A 58 -23.81 -13.69 7.56
CA THR A 58 -23.83 -14.43 8.84
C THR A 58 -22.82 -13.90 9.83
N ASN A 59 -21.79 -13.18 9.37
CA ASN A 59 -20.76 -12.59 10.21
C ASN A 59 -21.04 -11.12 10.62
N ASP A 60 -22.08 -10.48 10.09
CA ASP A 60 -22.43 -9.07 10.30
C ASP A 60 -22.51 -8.63 11.77
N PHE A 61 -22.79 -9.56 12.68
CA PHE A 61 -22.97 -9.32 14.11
C PHE A 61 -22.06 -10.16 14.99
N ALA A 62 -20.87 -10.50 14.51
CA ALA A 62 -19.89 -11.20 15.31
C ALA A 62 -19.58 -10.44 16.61
N TYR A 63 -19.22 -11.17 17.67
CA TYR A 63 -18.95 -10.63 19.00
C TYR A 63 -20.11 -9.85 19.63
N ASP A 64 -21.37 -10.13 19.25
CA ASP A 64 -22.56 -9.39 19.68
C ASP A 64 -22.50 -7.86 19.39
N ARG A 65 -21.65 -7.43 18.46
CA ARG A 65 -21.55 -6.05 18.02
C ARG A 65 -22.90 -5.58 17.43
N LYS A 66 -23.26 -4.33 17.73
CA LYS A 66 -24.55 -3.75 17.35
C LYS A 66 -24.39 -2.67 16.29
N ARG A 67 -25.43 -2.44 15.50
CA ARG A 67 -25.50 -1.30 14.57
C ARG A 67 -26.16 -0.08 15.24
N ASP A 68 -25.75 0.24 16.46
CA ASP A 68 -26.26 1.35 17.28
C ASP A 68 -25.23 2.48 17.49
N GLY A 69 -24.16 2.49 16.71
CA GLY A 69 -23.19 3.57 16.65
C GLY A 69 -23.75 4.83 15.98
N ALA A 70 -23.01 5.92 16.07
CA ALA A 70 -23.31 7.12 15.30
C ALA A 70 -23.26 6.80 13.79
N LYS A 71 -23.81 7.69 12.97
CA LYS A 71 -23.92 7.45 11.53
C LYS A 71 -22.55 7.21 10.90
N PHE A 72 -22.41 6.10 10.15
CA PHE A 72 -21.17 5.57 9.57
C PHE A 72 -20.12 5.13 10.59
N ARG A 73 -20.49 4.90 11.86
CA ARG A 73 -19.59 4.49 12.94
C ARG A 73 -19.91 3.12 13.54
N SER A 74 -20.75 2.32 12.88
CA SER A 74 -20.96 0.91 13.14
C SER A 74 -20.35 0.05 12.05
N TYR A 75 -20.21 -1.25 12.29
CA TYR A 75 -19.99 -2.22 11.21
C TYR A 75 -21.20 -2.21 10.26
N GLU A 76 -20.92 -2.20 8.95
CA GLU A 76 -21.93 -2.19 7.88
C GLU A 76 -22.00 -3.54 7.15
N GLY A 77 -21.08 -4.45 7.47
CA GLY A 77 -21.09 -5.85 7.03
C GLY A 77 -20.28 -6.14 5.77
N GLY A 78 -19.42 -5.24 5.33
CA GLY A 78 -18.41 -5.59 4.32
C GLY A 78 -17.39 -6.57 4.89
N ASP A 79 -16.93 -7.51 4.07
CA ASP A 79 -16.10 -8.62 4.50
C ASP A 79 -15.15 -9.13 3.39
N ILE A 80 -14.24 -10.03 3.75
CA ILE A 80 -13.29 -10.65 2.84
C ILE A 80 -14.00 -11.42 1.72
N ARG A 81 -15.13 -12.07 2.02
CA ARG A 81 -15.95 -12.78 1.03
C ARG A 81 -16.51 -11.83 -0.03
N GLY A 82 -16.92 -10.63 0.36
CA GLY A 82 -17.36 -9.59 -0.57
C GLY A 82 -16.24 -9.13 -1.49
N ILE A 83 -15.01 -8.99 -0.99
CA ILE A 83 -13.83 -8.67 -1.81
C ILE A 83 -13.57 -9.80 -2.82
N ILE A 84 -13.59 -11.06 -2.37
CA ILE A 84 -13.42 -12.24 -3.23
C ILE A 84 -14.46 -12.27 -4.35
N GLN A 85 -15.75 -12.00 -4.04
CA GLN A 85 -16.80 -11.95 -5.06
C GLN A 85 -16.55 -10.89 -6.13
N LYS A 86 -15.99 -9.73 -5.75
CA LYS A 86 -15.63 -8.67 -6.70
C LYS A 86 -14.40 -9.02 -7.52
N LEU A 87 -13.42 -9.67 -6.92
CA LEU A 87 -12.25 -10.20 -7.61
C LEU A 87 -12.67 -11.25 -8.66
N ASP A 88 -13.47 -12.25 -8.28
CA ASP A 88 -13.99 -13.27 -9.19
C ASP A 88 -14.85 -12.68 -10.33
N ALA A 89 -15.48 -11.53 -10.11
CA ALA A 89 -16.22 -10.81 -11.14
C ALA A 89 -15.32 -9.97 -12.08
N GLY A 90 -14.00 -9.97 -11.90
CA GLY A 90 -13.05 -9.22 -12.71
C GLY A 90 -13.08 -7.70 -12.48
N TYR A 91 -13.59 -7.27 -11.32
CA TYR A 91 -13.72 -5.83 -11.02
C TYR A 91 -12.36 -5.13 -10.99
N PHE A 92 -11.40 -5.72 -10.29
CA PHE A 92 -10.05 -5.17 -10.15
C PHE A 92 -9.26 -5.25 -11.46
N ASP A 93 -9.39 -6.35 -12.22
CA ASP A 93 -8.77 -6.50 -13.54
C ASP A 93 -9.25 -5.42 -14.51
N SER A 94 -10.56 -5.13 -14.51
CA SER A 94 -11.13 -4.12 -15.40
C SER A 94 -10.63 -2.71 -15.11
N LEU A 95 -10.18 -2.44 -13.87
CA LEU A 95 -9.58 -1.17 -13.44
C LEU A 95 -8.05 -1.15 -13.59
N GLY A 96 -7.42 -2.24 -14.04
CA GLY A 96 -5.96 -2.35 -14.14
C GLY A 96 -5.29 -2.24 -12.78
N ILE A 97 -5.91 -2.82 -11.72
CA ILE A 97 -5.35 -2.86 -10.38
C ILE A 97 -4.23 -3.90 -10.33
N SER A 98 -3.10 -3.52 -9.77
CA SER A 98 -1.94 -4.38 -9.59
C SER A 98 -1.67 -4.79 -8.14
N ALA A 99 -2.29 -4.10 -7.18
CA ALA A 99 -2.27 -4.48 -5.77
C ALA A 99 -3.56 -4.07 -5.06
N ILE A 100 -4.03 -4.88 -4.10
CA ILE A 100 -5.16 -4.58 -3.22
C ILE A 100 -4.59 -4.33 -1.82
N TRP A 101 -4.97 -3.20 -1.21
CA TRP A 101 -4.71 -2.88 0.18
C TRP A 101 -6.04 -2.84 0.94
N THR A 102 -6.21 -3.74 1.91
CA THR A 102 -7.36 -3.76 2.82
C THR A 102 -6.99 -3.05 4.12
N THR A 103 -7.96 -2.41 4.78
CA THR A 103 -7.77 -2.01 6.18
C THR A 103 -7.37 -3.21 7.06
N PRO A 104 -6.77 -2.98 8.25
CA PRO A 104 -6.30 -4.06 9.10
C PRO A 104 -7.38 -5.11 9.36
N VAL A 105 -7.01 -6.38 9.27
CA VAL A 105 -7.92 -7.51 9.40
C VAL A 105 -7.85 -8.20 10.76
N PHE A 106 -6.94 -7.76 11.65
CA PHE A 106 -6.79 -8.31 13.00
C PHE A 106 -8.07 -8.20 13.81
N GLU A 107 -8.22 -9.06 14.81
CA GLU A 107 -9.34 -8.96 15.74
C GLU A 107 -9.26 -7.64 16.50
N ASN A 108 -10.31 -6.84 16.38
CA ASN A 108 -10.46 -5.54 17.02
C ASN A 108 -11.31 -5.64 18.28
N ILE A 109 -11.28 -4.60 19.11
CA ILE A 109 -12.13 -4.50 20.29
C ILE A 109 -13.59 -4.85 19.95
N HIS A 110 -14.27 -5.51 20.88
CA HIS A 110 -15.68 -5.93 20.70
C HIS A 110 -16.64 -4.81 21.09
N GLY A 111 -16.27 -3.99 22.05
CA GLY A 111 -17.05 -2.84 22.50
C GLY A 111 -16.98 -1.64 21.56
N ALA A 112 -17.47 -0.52 22.04
CA ALA A 112 -17.44 0.74 21.32
C ALA A 112 -17.05 1.89 22.27
N VAL A 113 -16.46 2.94 21.71
CA VAL A 113 -16.08 4.15 22.45
C VAL A 113 -16.70 5.38 21.82
N ASP A 114 -16.77 6.48 22.57
CA ASP A 114 -17.15 7.79 22.05
C ASP A 114 -15.89 8.65 21.88
N GLU A 115 -15.52 8.92 20.63
CA GLU A 115 -14.38 9.77 20.29
C GLU A 115 -14.74 11.26 20.22
N GLY A 116 -15.87 11.67 20.81
CA GLY A 116 -16.40 13.02 20.74
C GLY A 116 -17.33 13.28 19.55
N SER A 117 -17.48 12.29 18.67
CA SER A 117 -18.38 12.31 17.51
C SER A 117 -19.53 11.28 17.62
N GLY A 118 -19.69 10.68 18.79
CA GLY A 118 -20.67 9.66 19.12
C GLY A 118 -20.08 8.26 19.17
N LYS A 119 -20.92 7.30 19.57
CA LYS A 119 -20.52 5.90 19.73
C LYS A 119 -19.93 5.33 18.45
N THR A 120 -18.68 4.86 18.51
CA THR A 120 -17.92 4.33 17.41
C THR A 120 -17.45 2.91 17.71
N TYR A 121 -17.65 2.00 16.76
CA TYR A 121 -17.10 0.64 16.76
C TYR A 121 -15.82 0.60 15.91
N ALA A 122 -15.01 -0.44 16.06
CA ALA A 122 -13.72 -0.60 15.39
C ALA A 122 -13.82 -1.08 13.92
N TYR A 123 -14.87 -0.72 13.19
CA TYR A 123 -15.12 -1.14 11.80
C TYR A 123 -13.99 -0.81 10.82
N HIS A 124 -13.16 0.16 11.18
CA HIS A 124 -12.01 0.61 10.39
C HIS A 124 -10.79 -0.30 10.53
N GLY A 125 -10.74 -1.16 11.57
CA GLY A 125 -9.65 -2.10 11.77
C GLY A 125 -8.47 -1.59 12.64
N TYR A 126 -8.45 -0.30 13.03
CA TYR A 126 -7.30 0.32 13.70
C TYR A 126 -7.34 0.25 15.24
N TRP A 127 -8.18 -0.60 15.82
CA TRP A 127 -8.23 -0.84 17.26
C TRP A 127 -7.98 -2.31 17.61
N PRO A 128 -6.81 -2.87 17.24
CA PRO A 128 -6.53 -4.29 17.45
C PRO A 128 -6.47 -4.65 18.94
N ILE A 129 -6.97 -5.85 19.26
CA ILE A 129 -6.85 -6.47 20.57
C ILE A 129 -6.12 -7.82 20.50
N ASP A 130 -6.15 -8.49 19.36
CA ASP A 130 -5.44 -9.75 19.11
C ASP A 130 -4.89 -9.78 17.68
N TRP A 131 -3.57 -9.79 17.53
CA TRP A 131 -2.88 -9.88 16.24
C TRP A 131 -2.78 -11.30 15.70
N THR A 132 -3.17 -12.29 16.47
CA THR A 132 -3.06 -13.73 16.10
C THR A 132 -4.34 -14.24 15.45
N ASN A 133 -5.37 -13.40 15.26
CA ASN A 133 -6.65 -13.79 14.72
C ASN A 133 -7.21 -12.74 13.74
N ILE A 134 -8.02 -13.20 12.80
CA ILE A 134 -8.81 -12.33 11.92
C ILE A 134 -10.10 -11.93 12.63
N ASP A 135 -10.51 -10.66 12.51
CA ASP A 135 -11.79 -10.19 13.05
C ASP A 135 -12.97 -10.95 12.42
N ALA A 136 -13.78 -11.58 13.26
CA ALA A 136 -14.85 -12.43 12.77
C ALA A 136 -15.94 -11.70 11.97
N ASN A 137 -16.10 -10.36 12.11
CA ASN A 137 -16.95 -9.59 11.21
C ASN A 137 -16.37 -9.47 9.79
N LEU A 138 -15.06 -9.64 9.65
CA LEU A 138 -14.40 -9.54 8.35
C LEU A 138 -14.20 -10.91 7.69
N GLY A 139 -14.22 -12.00 8.48
CA GLY A 139 -14.07 -13.36 7.98
C GLY A 139 -13.15 -14.22 8.82
N THR A 140 -12.50 -15.18 8.19
CA THR A 140 -11.57 -16.14 8.80
C THR A 140 -10.19 -16.08 8.15
N LEU A 141 -9.19 -16.69 8.79
CA LEU A 141 -7.86 -16.87 8.19
C LEU A 141 -7.94 -17.63 6.85
N ALA A 142 -8.86 -18.60 6.74
CA ALA A 142 -9.09 -19.34 5.49
C ALA A 142 -9.67 -18.44 4.39
N ASP A 143 -10.55 -17.50 4.72
CA ASP A 143 -11.08 -16.52 3.77
C ASP A 143 -9.99 -15.56 3.30
N TYR A 144 -9.12 -15.10 4.21
CA TYR A 144 -8.03 -14.21 3.85
C TYR A 144 -6.99 -14.92 2.97
N LYS A 145 -6.69 -16.18 3.29
CA LYS A 145 -5.85 -17.02 2.43
C LYS A 145 -6.46 -17.20 1.03
N GLU A 146 -7.77 -17.46 0.92
CA GLU A 146 -8.46 -17.58 -0.36
C GLU A 146 -8.39 -16.27 -1.16
N LEU A 147 -8.55 -15.12 -0.50
CA LEU A 147 -8.40 -13.80 -1.13
C LEU A 147 -7.01 -13.65 -1.75
N ILE A 148 -5.95 -13.97 -1.00
CA ILE A 148 -4.56 -13.85 -1.46
C ILE A 148 -4.30 -14.82 -2.62
N ASP A 149 -4.65 -16.10 -2.47
CA ASP A 149 -4.47 -17.11 -3.51
C ASP A 149 -5.19 -16.71 -4.83
N LYS A 150 -6.38 -16.13 -4.73
CA LYS A 150 -7.14 -15.64 -5.90
C LYS A 150 -6.56 -14.36 -6.49
N ALA A 151 -6.16 -13.41 -5.66
CA ALA A 151 -5.50 -12.18 -6.12
C ALA A 151 -4.22 -12.54 -6.92
N HIS A 152 -3.40 -13.44 -6.41
CA HIS A 152 -2.22 -13.95 -7.11
C HIS A 152 -2.58 -14.64 -8.44
N ALA A 153 -3.67 -15.41 -8.50
CA ALA A 153 -4.13 -16.01 -9.76
C ALA A 153 -4.52 -14.96 -10.82
N HIS A 154 -4.90 -13.75 -10.42
CA HIS A 154 -5.11 -12.59 -11.29
C HIS A 154 -3.87 -11.72 -11.50
N GLY A 155 -2.71 -12.10 -10.94
CA GLY A 155 -1.48 -11.30 -10.99
C GLY A 155 -1.52 -10.05 -10.11
N ILE A 156 -2.47 -10.00 -9.17
CA ILE A 156 -2.68 -8.88 -8.24
C ILE A 156 -2.01 -9.21 -6.90
N ARG A 157 -1.22 -8.28 -6.37
CA ARG A 157 -0.55 -8.40 -5.07
C ARG A 157 -1.49 -7.98 -3.95
N VAL A 158 -1.20 -8.42 -2.72
CA VAL A 158 -1.96 -8.04 -1.54
C VAL A 158 -1.06 -7.33 -0.54
N LEU A 159 -1.45 -6.12 -0.15
CA LEU A 159 -0.85 -5.35 0.93
C LEU A 159 -1.72 -5.48 2.18
N MET A 160 -1.15 -6.01 3.25
CA MET A 160 -1.78 -6.06 4.56
C MET A 160 -1.48 -4.76 5.32
N ASP A 161 -2.49 -4.17 5.92
CA ASP A 161 -2.32 -3.03 6.82
C ASP A 161 -1.93 -3.53 8.22
N VAL A 162 -0.81 -3.06 8.75
CA VAL A 162 -0.28 -3.50 10.03
C VAL A 162 -0.10 -2.35 11.00
N ILE A 163 -0.52 -2.59 12.24
CA ILE A 163 -0.43 -1.65 13.35
C ILE A 163 0.39 -2.31 14.44
N ILE A 164 1.51 -1.71 14.83
CA ILE A 164 2.30 -2.15 15.99
C ILE A 164 2.57 -1.02 16.99
N ASN A 165 2.08 0.19 16.71
CA ASN A 165 2.24 1.35 17.58
C ASN A 165 1.30 1.33 18.80
N HIS A 166 0.07 0.87 18.64
CA HIS A 166 -0.95 0.98 19.67
C HIS A 166 -1.92 -0.22 19.67
N THR A 167 -2.63 -0.37 20.78
CA THR A 167 -3.76 -1.30 20.90
C THR A 167 -5.08 -0.56 20.80
N GLY A 168 -6.17 -1.30 20.59
CA GLY A 168 -7.51 -0.75 20.77
C GLY A 168 -7.75 -0.31 22.23
N PRO A 169 -8.72 0.59 22.43
CA PRO A 169 -9.09 1.06 23.78
C PRO A 169 -9.71 -0.06 24.63
N HIS A 170 -9.55 0.04 25.95
CA HIS A 170 -10.31 -0.77 26.90
C HIS A 170 -11.78 -0.38 26.90
N THR A 171 -12.68 -1.37 26.90
CA THR A 171 -14.13 -1.19 27.02
C THR A 171 -14.72 -2.14 28.05
N ASP A 172 -16.01 -2.04 28.31
CA ASP A 172 -16.71 -2.99 29.21
C ASP A 172 -16.68 -4.44 28.67
N MET A 173 -16.40 -4.62 27.37
CA MET A 173 -16.33 -5.93 26.70
C MET A 173 -14.89 -6.40 26.49
N ASP A 174 -13.90 -5.51 26.59
CA ASP A 174 -12.52 -5.76 26.22
C ASP A 174 -11.57 -5.55 27.39
N ASN A 175 -10.64 -6.46 27.57
CA ASN A 175 -9.63 -6.35 28.61
C ASN A 175 -8.58 -5.28 28.27
N ALA A 176 -8.12 -4.58 29.31
CA ALA A 176 -6.98 -3.69 29.16
C ALA A 176 -5.68 -4.49 29.01
N TRP A 177 -4.81 -4.04 28.11
CA TRP A 177 -3.44 -4.54 28.04
C TRP A 177 -2.66 -4.14 29.29
N PRO A 178 -1.76 -4.99 29.81
CA PRO A 178 -0.96 -4.69 31.00
C PRO A 178 -0.03 -3.48 30.80
N ASP A 179 0.23 -2.71 31.85
CA ASP A 179 1.15 -1.56 31.82
C ASP A 179 2.60 -1.94 31.44
N SER A 180 2.96 -3.22 31.56
CA SER A 180 4.24 -3.72 31.06
C SER A 180 4.30 -3.77 29.52
N TRP A 181 3.15 -3.82 28.84
CA TRP A 181 3.02 -3.85 27.39
C TRP A 181 2.77 -2.48 26.80
N VAL A 182 1.98 -1.65 27.50
CA VAL A 182 1.50 -0.38 26.97
C VAL A 182 1.73 0.78 27.93
N ARG A 183 1.72 1.99 27.41
CA ARG A 183 1.64 3.24 28.17
C ARG A 183 0.36 3.99 27.81
N GLN A 184 -0.24 4.66 28.79
CA GLN A 184 -1.45 5.48 28.61
C GLN A 184 -1.14 6.97 28.35
N GLY A 185 0.12 7.32 28.22
CA GLY A 185 0.59 8.67 28.03
C GLY A 185 2.07 8.83 28.33
N PRO A 186 2.64 10.03 28.19
CA PRO A 186 1.95 11.32 27.96
C PRO A 186 1.29 11.39 26.57
N PRO A 187 0.31 12.30 26.35
CA PRO A 187 -0.21 12.56 25.00
C PRO A 187 0.89 13.09 24.10
N CYS A 188 0.87 12.72 22.81
CA CYS A 188 1.80 13.24 21.82
C CYS A 188 1.63 14.74 21.64
N THR A 189 2.74 15.47 21.58
CA THR A 189 2.74 16.92 21.33
C THR A 189 3.38 17.30 20.00
N HIS A 190 4.01 16.33 19.32
CA HIS A 190 4.58 16.47 17.97
C HIS A 190 5.61 17.59 17.82
N VAL A 191 6.34 17.91 18.90
CA VAL A 191 7.33 19.02 18.92
C VAL A 191 8.71 18.53 18.48
N ASN A 192 9.08 17.30 18.84
CA ASN A 192 10.37 16.69 18.56
C ASN A 192 10.22 15.16 18.41
N TYR A 193 11.31 14.43 18.17
CA TYR A 193 11.29 12.99 17.99
C TYR A 193 10.64 12.27 19.18
N GLU A 194 11.14 12.49 20.39
CA GLU A 194 10.64 11.83 21.61
C GLU A 194 9.13 12.04 21.80
N THR A 195 8.63 13.25 21.59
CA THR A 195 7.20 13.57 21.74
C THR A 195 6.31 13.12 20.58
N ASN A 196 6.88 12.38 19.61
CA ASN A 196 6.16 11.65 18.57
C ASN A 196 6.17 10.14 18.80
N VAL A 197 7.24 9.56 19.38
CA VAL A 197 7.41 8.10 19.50
C VAL A 197 7.16 7.57 20.92
N ASP A 198 7.46 8.34 21.97
CA ASP A 198 7.27 7.96 23.38
C ASP A 198 6.01 8.54 23.99
N CYS A 199 4.88 8.42 23.30
CA CYS A 199 3.65 9.11 23.68
C CYS A 199 2.40 8.36 23.18
N ALA A 200 1.26 8.54 23.85
CA ALA A 200 -0.02 8.05 23.37
C ALA A 200 -0.56 8.97 22.26
N LEU A 201 -0.77 8.42 21.06
CA LEU A 201 -1.22 9.16 19.88
C LEU A 201 -2.59 9.83 20.10
N ALA A 202 -3.51 9.10 20.73
CA ALA A 202 -4.80 9.60 21.19
C ALA A 202 -5.07 9.12 22.61
N GLY A 203 -5.84 9.91 23.39
CA GLY A 203 -6.06 9.63 24.80
C GLY A 203 -6.78 8.31 25.11
N HIS A 204 -7.35 7.66 24.09
CA HIS A 204 -8.02 6.35 24.22
C HIS A 204 -7.22 5.20 23.59
N LEU A 205 -6.07 5.49 22.94
CA LEU A 205 -5.22 4.47 22.31
C LEU A 205 -3.98 4.22 23.15
N PRO A 206 -3.92 3.08 23.89
CA PRO A 206 -2.72 2.69 24.61
C PRO A 206 -1.56 2.45 23.67
N ASP A 207 -0.45 3.16 23.89
CA ASP A 207 0.76 3.07 23.10
C ASP A 207 1.59 1.85 23.51
N ILE A 208 1.98 1.01 22.57
CA ILE A 208 2.80 -0.17 22.84
C ILE A 208 4.24 0.26 23.13
N ARG A 209 4.85 -0.30 24.18
CA ARG A 209 6.24 -0.03 24.56
C ARG A 209 7.22 -0.65 23.55
N THR A 210 7.22 -0.14 22.33
CA THR A 210 8.10 -0.61 21.23
C THR A 210 9.56 -0.31 21.52
N ASP A 211 9.85 0.72 22.31
CA ASP A 211 11.17 1.10 22.82
C ASP A 211 11.77 0.08 23.80
N SER A 212 10.92 -0.70 24.50
CA SER A 212 11.36 -1.58 25.59
C SER A 212 12.06 -2.84 25.11
N ASN A 213 13.13 -3.22 25.83
CA ASN A 213 13.77 -4.54 25.77
C ASN A 213 13.48 -5.40 27.03
N GLU A 214 12.68 -4.88 27.95
CA GLU A 214 12.35 -5.61 29.17
C GLU A 214 11.39 -6.76 28.86
N PRO A 215 11.68 -7.98 29.29
CA PRO A 215 10.79 -9.12 29.08
C PRO A 215 9.44 -8.91 29.77
N VAL A 216 8.37 -9.31 29.09
CA VAL A 216 7.01 -9.25 29.59
C VAL A 216 6.34 -10.63 29.54
N GLU A 217 5.40 -10.87 30.47
CA GLU A 217 4.51 -12.03 30.40
C GLU A 217 3.37 -11.75 29.39
N LEU A 218 2.88 -12.79 28.74
CA LEU A 218 1.70 -12.69 27.90
C LEU A 218 0.47 -12.27 28.72
N PRO A 219 -0.40 -11.41 28.17
CA PRO A 219 -1.62 -11.01 28.87
C PRO A 219 -2.49 -12.22 29.22
N PRO A 220 -3.00 -12.33 30.47
CA PRO A 220 -3.83 -13.47 30.88
C PRO A 220 -5.06 -13.68 29.98
N PHE A 221 -5.71 -12.61 29.54
CA PHE A 221 -6.87 -12.69 28.66
C PHE A 221 -6.55 -13.34 27.31
N LEU A 222 -5.34 -13.12 26.78
CA LEU A 222 -4.88 -13.72 25.51
C LEU A 222 -4.61 -15.22 25.69
N LEU A 223 -3.98 -15.61 26.81
CA LEU A 223 -3.76 -17.01 27.16
C LEU A 223 -5.08 -17.77 27.37
N ASP A 224 -6.03 -17.16 28.07
CA ASP A 224 -7.36 -17.74 28.31
C ASP A 224 -8.11 -17.90 26.96
N LYS A 225 -8.07 -16.90 26.08
CA LYS A 225 -8.64 -16.95 24.74
C LYS A 225 -8.05 -18.10 23.92
N TRP A 226 -6.72 -18.17 23.81
CA TRP A 226 -6.04 -19.24 23.05
C TRP A 226 -6.37 -20.64 23.61
N LYS A 227 -6.55 -20.75 24.92
CA LYS A 227 -6.97 -21.99 25.56
C LYS A 227 -8.41 -22.38 25.20
N GLU A 228 -9.34 -21.42 25.21
CA GLU A 228 -10.74 -21.63 24.80
C GLU A 228 -10.84 -22.02 23.33
N GLU A 229 -10.00 -21.44 22.48
CA GLU A 229 -9.89 -21.75 21.04
C GLU A 229 -9.10 -23.05 20.75
N GLY A 230 -8.46 -23.65 21.76
CA GLY A 230 -7.72 -24.92 21.64
C GLY A 230 -6.36 -24.78 20.95
N ARG A 231 -5.81 -23.57 20.82
CA ARG A 231 -4.51 -23.30 20.17
C ARG A 231 -3.39 -22.84 21.11
N LEU A 232 -3.62 -22.79 22.42
CA LEU A 232 -2.64 -22.31 23.39
C LEU A 232 -1.26 -23.00 23.27
N ASP A 233 -1.25 -24.34 23.22
CA ASP A 233 0.01 -25.09 23.20
C ASP A 233 0.79 -24.82 21.89
N GLN A 234 0.09 -24.64 20.78
CA GLN A 234 0.68 -24.29 19.48
C GLN A 234 1.29 -22.89 19.53
N GLU A 235 0.54 -21.89 19.97
CA GLU A 235 1.01 -20.49 20.06
C GLU A 235 2.26 -20.36 20.94
N LEU A 236 2.25 -21.03 22.11
CA LEU A 236 3.40 -21.01 23.01
C LEU A 236 4.63 -21.70 22.38
N ALA A 237 4.44 -22.84 21.69
CA ALA A 237 5.54 -23.53 21.02
C ALA A 237 6.14 -22.70 19.88
N GLU A 238 5.31 -22.00 19.11
CA GLU A 238 5.76 -21.11 18.02
C GLU A 238 6.51 -19.89 18.55
N LEU A 239 6.04 -19.29 19.65
CA LEU A 239 6.73 -18.22 20.35
C LEU A 239 8.10 -18.69 20.88
N ASP A 240 8.15 -19.86 21.52
CA ASP A 240 9.41 -20.42 22.01
C ASP A 240 10.41 -20.62 20.87
N ALA A 241 9.98 -21.21 19.77
CA ALA A 241 10.80 -21.41 18.58
C ALA A 241 11.30 -20.08 17.96
N PHE A 242 10.44 -19.06 17.91
CA PHE A 242 10.82 -17.74 17.41
C PHE A 242 11.91 -17.10 18.27
N PHE A 243 11.71 -17.05 19.60
CA PHE A 243 12.67 -16.44 20.52
C PHE A 243 13.97 -17.24 20.63
N GLU A 244 13.93 -18.58 20.51
CA GLU A 244 15.13 -19.41 20.45
C GLU A 244 15.93 -19.13 19.16
N ARG A 245 15.26 -19.04 18.01
CA ARG A 245 15.88 -18.76 16.71
C ARG A 245 16.50 -17.38 16.63
N THR A 246 15.81 -16.36 17.11
CA THR A 246 16.22 -14.96 16.95
C THR A 246 17.16 -14.47 18.05
N GLY A 247 17.03 -15.02 19.25
CA GLY A 247 17.70 -14.49 20.46
C GLY A 247 17.15 -13.15 20.93
N TYR A 248 16.04 -12.69 20.39
CA TYR A 248 15.38 -11.46 20.83
C TYR A 248 14.85 -11.59 22.27
N PRO A 249 14.81 -10.48 23.04
CA PRO A 249 14.13 -10.50 24.34
C PRO A 249 12.63 -10.68 24.15
N ARG A 250 11.95 -11.28 25.14
CA ARG A 250 10.48 -11.40 25.13
C ARG A 250 9.80 -10.07 25.48
N ALA A 251 10.14 -9.01 24.72
CA ALA A 251 9.61 -7.66 24.88
C ALA A 251 8.46 -7.39 23.90
N PRO A 252 7.57 -6.41 24.16
CA PRO A 252 6.31 -6.22 23.44
C PRO A 252 6.46 -6.24 21.92
N ARG A 253 7.39 -5.43 21.35
CA ARG A 253 7.52 -5.33 19.89
C ARG A 253 7.87 -6.64 19.20
N PHE A 254 8.64 -7.53 19.84
CA PHE A 254 9.06 -8.78 19.21
C PHE A 254 7.95 -9.83 19.14
N TYR A 255 6.98 -9.77 20.04
CA TYR A 255 5.76 -10.55 19.89
C TYR A 255 4.96 -10.07 18.67
N LEU A 256 4.80 -8.75 18.50
CA LEU A 256 4.09 -8.19 17.36
C LEU A 256 4.79 -8.49 16.03
N ILE A 257 6.13 -8.33 16.00
CA ILE A 257 6.95 -8.69 14.83
C ILE A 257 6.72 -10.17 14.46
N LYS A 258 6.73 -11.07 15.44
CA LYS A 258 6.44 -12.49 15.21
C LYS A 258 5.05 -12.66 14.62
N TRP A 259 4.02 -12.14 15.27
CA TRP A 259 2.64 -12.36 14.87
C TRP A 259 2.34 -11.82 13.48
N VAL A 260 2.79 -10.61 13.13
CA VAL A 260 2.56 -10.07 11.78
C VAL A 260 3.40 -10.76 10.70
N SER A 261 4.61 -11.26 11.05
CA SER A 261 5.45 -12.03 10.13
C SER A 261 4.87 -13.41 9.82
N ASP A 262 4.10 -13.99 10.71
CA ASP A 262 3.47 -15.29 10.49
C ASP A 262 2.41 -15.22 9.38
N TYR A 263 1.65 -14.14 9.26
CA TYR A 263 0.75 -13.94 8.12
C TYR A 263 1.51 -13.96 6.78
N VAL A 264 2.71 -13.39 6.74
CA VAL A 264 3.55 -13.44 5.53
C VAL A 264 4.02 -14.86 5.25
N ARG A 265 4.50 -15.56 6.29
CA ARG A 265 5.03 -16.94 6.20
C ARG A 265 3.96 -17.94 5.78
N GLU A 266 2.73 -17.78 6.24
CA GLU A 266 1.64 -18.72 6.01
C GLU A 266 0.84 -18.40 4.74
N LEU A 267 0.62 -17.13 4.45
CA LEU A 267 -0.31 -16.71 3.41
C LEU A 267 0.37 -16.19 2.15
N GLY A 268 1.61 -15.71 2.23
CA GLY A 268 2.32 -15.14 1.10
C GLY A 268 1.88 -13.73 0.73
N ILE A 269 1.57 -12.92 1.75
CA ILE A 269 1.31 -11.49 1.59
C ILE A 269 2.54 -10.83 0.96
N ASP A 270 2.33 -9.96 -0.05
CA ASP A 270 3.40 -9.37 -0.84
C ASP A 270 4.05 -8.14 -0.20
N GLY A 271 3.34 -7.49 0.71
CA GLY A 271 3.85 -6.32 1.39
C GLY A 271 2.96 -5.82 2.52
N PHE A 272 3.47 -4.87 3.28
CA PHE A 272 2.72 -4.15 4.30
C PHE A 272 2.53 -2.68 3.96
N ARG A 273 1.34 -2.17 4.24
CA ARG A 273 1.17 -0.77 4.60
C ARG A 273 1.32 -0.68 6.11
N VAL A 274 2.23 0.14 6.55
CA VAL A 274 2.54 0.29 7.98
C VAL A 274 1.86 1.54 8.52
N ASP A 275 0.92 1.32 9.43
CA ASP A 275 0.19 2.37 10.12
C ASP A 275 1.10 3.15 11.06
N THR A 276 0.85 4.46 11.19
CA THR A 276 1.49 5.33 12.19
C THR A 276 3.04 5.21 12.26
N ALA A 277 3.70 4.96 11.12
CA ALA A 277 5.14 4.65 11.07
C ALA A 277 6.03 5.69 11.76
N LYS A 278 5.63 6.97 11.76
CA LYS A 278 6.38 8.04 12.44
C LYS A 278 6.24 8.04 13.97
N HIS A 279 5.32 7.26 14.52
CA HIS A 279 5.03 7.20 15.95
C HIS A 279 5.68 6.01 16.67
N THR A 280 6.45 5.21 15.93
CA THR A 280 7.27 4.11 16.43
C THR A 280 8.73 4.41 16.13
N GLU A 281 9.65 3.96 16.97
CA GLU A 281 11.08 4.15 16.78
C GLU A 281 11.54 3.56 15.44
N ALA A 282 12.30 4.32 14.66
CA ALA A 282 12.65 3.94 13.30
C ALA A 282 13.38 2.59 13.20
N TYR A 283 14.21 2.22 14.19
CA TYR A 283 14.92 0.93 14.22
C TYR A 283 13.99 -0.29 14.34
N VAL A 284 12.78 -0.11 14.89
CA VAL A 284 11.79 -1.20 15.00
C VAL A 284 11.34 -1.66 13.61
N TRP A 285 11.29 -0.74 12.65
CA TRP A 285 10.94 -1.06 11.28
C TRP A 285 12.02 -1.89 10.57
N GLU A 286 13.30 -1.63 10.86
CA GLU A 286 14.40 -2.47 10.37
C GLU A 286 14.31 -3.89 10.96
N GLU A 287 13.98 -4.02 12.26
CA GLU A 287 13.75 -5.31 12.92
C GLU A 287 12.58 -6.06 12.27
N LEU A 288 11.46 -5.37 12.02
CA LEU A 288 10.29 -5.93 11.33
C LEU A 288 10.64 -6.35 9.91
N PHE A 289 11.24 -5.46 9.12
CA PHE A 289 11.59 -5.72 7.72
C PHE A 289 12.46 -6.97 7.57
N LYS A 290 13.44 -7.14 8.44
CA LYS A 290 14.32 -8.31 8.46
C LYS A 290 13.54 -9.62 8.66
N GLU A 291 12.58 -9.65 9.58
CA GLU A 291 11.80 -10.86 9.85
C GLU A 291 10.78 -11.15 8.75
N VAL A 292 10.11 -10.13 8.19
CA VAL A 292 9.14 -10.34 7.11
C VAL A 292 9.81 -10.73 5.80
N GLN A 293 11.01 -10.23 5.50
CA GLN A 293 11.80 -10.68 4.35
C GLN A 293 12.13 -12.17 4.45
N LEU A 294 12.56 -12.62 5.64
CA LEU A 294 12.81 -14.03 5.91
C LEU A 294 11.53 -14.86 5.73
N ALA A 295 10.42 -14.42 6.33
CA ALA A 295 9.13 -15.09 6.23
C ALA A 295 8.65 -15.20 4.77
N PHE A 296 8.81 -14.14 3.99
CA PHE A 296 8.41 -14.12 2.58
C PHE A 296 9.28 -15.05 1.71
N GLN A 297 10.59 -15.08 1.98
CA GLN A 297 11.48 -16.02 1.30
C GLN A 297 11.15 -17.47 1.65
N GLU A 298 10.82 -17.76 2.90
CA GLU A 298 10.36 -19.08 3.34
C GLU A 298 9.06 -19.48 2.63
N TRP A 299 8.09 -18.57 2.54
CA TRP A 299 6.85 -18.82 1.81
C TRP A 299 7.11 -19.10 0.32
N LYS A 300 7.92 -18.27 -0.35
CA LYS A 300 8.29 -18.48 -1.77
C LYS A 300 8.93 -19.84 -2.01
N ASN A 301 9.85 -20.26 -1.13
CA ASN A 301 10.51 -21.55 -1.21
C ASN A 301 9.53 -22.72 -1.05
N ASN A 302 8.54 -22.58 -0.19
CA ASN A 302 7.53 -23.60 0.09
C ASN A 302 6.38 -23.62 -0.93
N ASN A 303 6.19 -22.54 -1.70
CA ASN A 303 5.09 -22.38 -2.65
C ASN A 303 5.57 -21.92 -4.04
N PRO A 304 6.54 -22.60 -4.68
CA PRO A 304 7.17 -22.12 -5.91
C PRO A 304 6.18 -21.90 -7.06
N ASP A 305 5.07 -22.63 -7.07
CA ASP A 305 4.03 -22.54 -8.11
C ASP A 305 3.09 -21.34 -7.92
N LYS A 306 3.18 -20.62 -6.78
CA LYS A 306 2.35 -19.46 -6.46
C LYS A 306 3.12 -18.13 -6.49
N VAL A 307 4.43 -18.19 -6.71
CA VAL A 307 5.30 -17.02 -6.74
C VAL A 307 5.01 -16.17 -7.98
N LEU A 308 4.61 -14.92 -7.79
CA LEU A 308 4.35 -14.00 -8.90
C LEU A 308 5.65 -13.46 -9.51
N ASP A 309 6.63 -13.16 -8.66
CA ASP A 309 7.95 -12.66 -9.02
C ASP A 309 8.97 -12.89 -7.90
N TYR A 310 10.20 -12.44 -8.12
CA TYR A 310 11.28 -12.55 -7.13
C TYR A 310 11.56 -11.23 -6.40
N ALA A 311 10.68 -10.22 -6.53
CA ALA A 311 10.81 -8.98 -5.80
C ALA A 311 10.90 -9.23 -4.27
N PRO A 312 11.64 -8.39 -3.53
CA PRO A 312 11.66 -8.46 -2.07
C PRO A 312 10.27 -8.15 -1.51
N PHE A 313 10.08 -8.41 -0.22
CA PHE A 313 8.87 -7.98 0.49
C PHE A 313 8.77 -6.45 0.48
N TYR A 314 7.60 -5.93 0.15
CA TYR A 314 7.40 -4.49 0.02
C TYR A 314 6.85 -3.87 1.31
N MET A 315 7.39 -2.71 1.71
CA MET A 315 6.83 -1.94 2.82
C MET A 315 6.59 -0.49 2.39
N VAL A 316 5.34 -0.04 2.54
CA VAL A 316 4.97 1.38 2.41
C VAL A 316 4.57 1.95 3.77
N GLY A 317 5.22 3.04 4.18
CA GLY A 317 5.01 3.65 5.50
C GLY A 317 4.04 4.82 5.48
N GLU A 318 3.11 4.83 6.45
CA GLU A 318 2.38 6.05 6.79
C GLU A 318 3.23 6.92 7.73
N VAL A 319 4.07 7.75 7.14
CA VAL A 319 4.77 8.83 7.84
C VAL A 319 3.94 10.10 7.68
N TYR A 320 2.92 10.27 8.53
CA TYR A 320 1.91 11.33 8.37
C TYR A 320 2.54 12.71 8.18
N GLY A 321 2.17 13.34 7.06
CA GLY A 321 2.71 14.63 6.64
C GLY A 321 4.01 14.56 5.83
N TYR A 322 4.50 13.36 5.48
CA TYR A 322 5.62 13.21 4.55
C TYR A 322 5.26 13.75 3.16
N SER A 323 6.24 14.37 2.53
CA SER A 323 6.10 15.01 1.22
C SER A 323 7.28 14.68 0.32
N ILE A 324 7.03 14.49 -0.97
CA ILE A 324 8.08 14.37 -2.00
C ILE A 324 9.11 15.52 -1.92
N HIS A 325 8.67 16.71 -1.48
CA HIS A 325 9.52 17.90 -1.35
C HIS A 325 10.52 17.82 -0.19
N SER A 326 10.37 16.83 0.70
CA SER A 326 11.27 16.61 1.82
C SER A 326 12.49 15.73 1.44
N GLY A 327 12.52 15.20 0.21
CA GLY A 327 13.50 14.19 -0.18
C GLY A 327 13.40 12.95 0.70
N VAL A 328 14.51 12.31 1.03
CA VAL A 328 14.53 11.07 1.84
C VAL A 328 14.26 11.31 3.34
N GLY A 329 14.33 12.54 3.82
CA GLY A 329 14.27 12.86 5.24
C GLY A 329 12.92 13.33 5.75
N TYR A 330 12.45 12.79 6.88
CA TYR A 330 11.33 13.34 7.63
C TYR A 330 11.84 14.14 8.84
N ASN A 331 11.42 15.41 8.94
CA ASN A 331 11.91 16.34 9.96
C ASN A 331 10.97 16.36 11.18
N TYR A 332 11.50 15.93 12.34
CA TYR A 332 10.79 15.97 13.63
C TYR A 332 10.96 17.30 14.38
N GLY A 333 11.72 18.25 13.84
CA GLY A 333 12.04 19.52 14.47
C GLY A 333 13.42 19.55 15.11
N ASP A 334 13.79 18.55 15.89
CA ASP A 334 15.10 18.36 16.52
C ASP A 334 15.99 17.35 15.77
N SER A 335 15.41 16.50 14.97
CA SER A 335 16.10 15.44 14.24
C SER A 335 15.45 15.19 12.88
N VAL A 336 16.19 14.53 11.99
CA VAL A 336 15.71 14.09 10.68
C VAL A 336 15.90 12.58 10.59
N VAL A 337 14.84 11.86 10.24
CA VAL A 337 14.85 10.40 10.07
C VAL A 337 14.66 10.06 8.60
N ASN A 338 15.50 9.17 8.07
CA ASN A 338 15.32 8.56 6.76
C ASN A 338 14.65 7.19 6.93
N PHE A 339 13.36 7.12 6.75
CA PHE A 339 12.59 5.87 6.88
C PHE A 339 12.96 4.85 5.81
N PHE A 340 13.45 5.29 4.65
CA PHE A 340 13.92 4.37 3.60
C PHE A 340 15.17 3.56 4.02
N ASP A 341 15.96 4.05 4.97
CA ASP A 341 17.06 3.29 5.54
C ASP A 341 16.60 2.26 6.59
N ASN A 342 15.33 2.30 6.98
CA ASN A 342 14.73 1.43 7.98
C ASN A 342 13.76 0.39 7.39
N GLY A 343 13.95 0.00 6.13
CA GLY A 343 13.20 -1.09 5.49
C GLY A 343 11.99 -0.66 4.67
N PHE A 344 11.67 0.65 4.61
CA PHE A 344 10.63 1.13 3.71
C PHE A 344 11.17 1.34 2.30
N GLU A 345 10.53 0.76 1.30
CA GLU A 345 10.80 1.09 -0.10
C GLU A 345 10.00 2.31 -0.55
N SER A 346 8.84 2.53 0.05
CA SER A 346 7.91 3.59 -0.29
C SER A 346 7.35 4.29 0.94
N LEU A 347 6.97 5.56 0.77
CA LEU A 347 6.20 6.32 1.75
C LEU A 347 4.94 6.89 1.12
N ILE A 348 3.85 6.97 1.89
CA ILE A 348 2.63 7.68 1.47
C ILE A 348 2.94 9.16 1.34
N ASN A 349 2.63 9.73 0.17
CA ASN A 349 2.93 11.11 -0.16
C ASN A 349 1.74 12.04 0.13
N PHE A 350 1.72 12.67 1.28
CA PHE A 350 0.63 13.54 1.74
C PHE A 350 0.53 14.87 0.98
N SER A 351 1.58 15.29 0.25
CA SER A 351 1.51 16.53 -0.51
C SER A 351 0.74 16.38 -1.84
N PHE A 352 0.52 15.15 -2.33
CA PHE A 352 -0.04 14.94 -3.66
C PHE A 352 -1.44 15.56 -3.84
N THR A 353 -2.32 15.51 -2.85
CA THR A 353 -3.65 16.15 -2.88
C THR A 353 -3.58 17.66 -3.13
N GLY A 354 -2.54 18.31 -2.57
CA GLY A 354 -2.25 19.73 -2.79
C GLY A 354 -1.61 20.00 -4.14
N ASP A 355 -0.59 19.22 -4.47
CA ASP A 355 0.21 19.35 -5.70
C ASP A 355 -0.61 19.07 -6.96
N ALA A 356 -1.59 18.17 -6.87
CA ALA A 356 -2.53 17.87 -7.95
C ALA A 356 -3.39 19.08 -8.39
N LYS A 357 -3.41 20.19 -7.65
CA LYS A 357 -4.04 21.44 -8.08
C LYS A 357 -3.23 22.18 -9.16
N GLN A 358 -1.96 21.82 -9.35
CA GLN A 358 -1.09 22.36 -10.40
C GLN A 358 -1.56 21.88 -11.79
N LYS A 359 -1.04 22.51 -12.84
CA LYS A 359 -1.23 22.04 -14.21
C LYS A 359 -0.51 20.69 -14.42
N PRO A 360 -0.99 19.84 -15.35
CA PRO A 360 -0.40 18.53 -15.57
C PRO A 360 1.12 18.54 -15.80
N GLU A 361 1.66 19.46 -16.62
CA GLU A 361 3.10 19.53 -16.86
C GLU A 361 3.89 19.89 -15.60
N GLU A 362 3.40 20.85 -14.82
CA GLU A 362 4.05 21.28 -13.57
C GLU A 362 4.11 20.12 -12.59
N LEU A 363 2.99 19.39 -12.43
CA LEU A 363 2.88 18.23 -11.57
C LEU A 363 3.79 17.08 -12.04
N PHE A 364 3.67 16.68 -13.30
CA PHE A 364 4.35 15.48 -13.82
C PHE A 364 5.86 15.67 -13.93
N SER A 365 6.33 16.85 -14.36
CA SER A 365 7.77 17.15 -14.42
C SER A 365 8.38 17.24 -13.02
N GLN A 366 7.68 17.86 -12.05
CA GLN A 366 8.14 17.95 -10.66
C GLN A 366 8.31 16.57 -10.04
N TYR A 367 7.32 15.68 -10.19
CA TYR A 367 7.35 14.34 -9.65
C TYR A 367 8.41 13.46 -10.32
N SER A 368 8.51 13.53 -11.64
CA SER A 368 9.58 12.82 -12.36
C SER A 368 10.98 13.29 -11.92
N ASN A 369 11.18 14.60 -11.77
CA ASN A 369 12.45 15.14 -11.31
C ASN A 369 12.78 14.71 -9.88
N GLY A 370 11.80 14.71 -8.97
CA GLY A 370 11.98 14.26 -7.58
C GLY A 370 12.38 12.80 -7.49
N LEU A 371 11.64 11.92 -8.19
CA LEU A 371 11.87 10.48 -8.18
C LEU A 371 13.17 10.06 -8.90
N ASN A 372 13.59 10.80 -9.93
CA ASN A 372 14.85 10.55 -10.63
C ASN A 372 16.04 11.36 -10.03
N GLY A 373 15.80 12.21 -9.05
CA GLY A 373 16.78 13.04 -8.36
C GLY A 373 17.00 12.60 -6.91
N ASP A 374 16.51 13.39 -5.96
CA ASP A 374 16.74 13.19 -4.52
C ASP A 374 16.17 11.86 -3.98
N LEU A 375 15.16 11.31 -4.66
CA LEU A 375 14.51 10.03 -4.34
C LEU A 375 14.88 8.91 -5.31
N ALA A 376 15.98 9.03 -6.05
CA ALA A 376 16.42 7.99 -6.99
C ALA A 376 16.55 6.63 -6.29
N GLY A 377 15.84 5.61 -6.81
CA GLY A 377 15.78 4.26 -6.22
C GLY A 377 14.84 4.15 -5.00
N LYS A 378 14.02 5.17 -4.73
CA LYS A 378 12.95 5.15 -3.73
C LYS A 378 11.61 5.34 -4.42
N GLU A 379 10.55 4.97 -3.73
CA GLU A 379 9.20 5.00 -4.27
C GLU A 379 8.26 5.85 -3.42
N LEU A 380 7.18 6.29 -4.01
CA LEU A 380 6.13 7.05 -3.35
C LEU A 380 4.77 6.50 -3.73
N LEU A 381 3.87 6.43 -2.75
CA LEU A 381 2.46 6.12 -2.97
C LEU A 381 1.65 7.43 -2.97
N ASN A 382 1.25 7.87 -4.15
CA ASN A 382 0.45 9.07 -4.35
C ASN A 382 -1.04 8.79 -4.18
N TYR A 383 -1.79 9.71 -3.54
CA TYR A 383 -3.23 9.60 -3.37
C TYR A 383 -3.93 10.96 -3.51
N LEU A 384 -5.21 10.94 -3.85
CA LEU A 384 -6.08 12.13 -3.88
C LEU A 384 -7.15 12.11 -2.80
N ASP A 385 -7.53 10.91 -2.38
CA ASP A 385 -8.53 10.64 -1.36
C ASP A 385 -8.04 9.49 -0.48
N SER A 386 -8.34 9.55 0.82
CA SER A 386 -8.06 8.49 1.77
C SER A 386 -9.16 8.41 2.85
N HIS A 387 -9.01 7.49 3.78
CA HIS A 387 -9.95 7.33 4.89
C HIS A 387 -9.75 8.35 6.03
N ASP A 388 -8.59 9.05 6.05
CA ASP A 388 -8.18 9.97 7.12
C ASP A 388 -7.99 11.41 6.65
N ASP A 389 -7.85 11.67 5.35
CA ASP A 389 -7.61 13.02 4.84
C ASP A 389 -8.93 13.76 4.64
N GLU A 390 -9.23 14.69 5.53
CA GLU A 390 -10.44 15.53 5.48
C GLU A 390 -10.44 16.55 4.33
N HIS A 391 -9.36 16.63 3.54
CA HIS A 391 -9.19 17.56 2.44
C HIS A 391 -8.98 16.86 1.08
N PRO A 392 -9.86 15.91 0.69
CA PRO A 392 -9.72 15.21 -0.58
C PRO A 392 -9.73 16.19 -1.76
N PHE A 393 -9.01 15.82 -2.83
CA PHE A 393 -8.87 16.66 -4.02
C PHE A 393 -10.22 17.01 -4.68
N ASP A 394 -11.14 16.04 -4.71
CA ASP A 394 -12.48 16.19 -5.30
C ASP A 394 -13.59 15.76 -4.34
N ARG A 395 -13.68 16.43 -3.19
CA ARG A 395 -14.65 16.11 -2.14
C ARG A 395 -16.10 16.08 -2.61
N MET A 396 -16.46 16.96 -3.55
CA MET A 396 -17.83 17.11 -4.05
C MET A 396 -18.11 16.28 -5.31
N ARG A 397 -17.11 15.54 -5.78
CA ARG A 397 -17.18 14.75 -7.03
C ARG A 397 -17.61 15.60 -8.23
N GLU A 398 -17.01 16.78 -8.39
CA GLU A 398 -17.25 17.70 -9.51
C GLU A 398 -16.27 17.50 -10.65
N LYS A 399 -15.11 16.88 -10.40
CA LYS A 399 -14.01 16.70 -11.36
C LYS A 399 -13.35 15.32 -11.31
N PRO A 400 -14.13 14.21 -11.33
CA PRO A 400 -13.58 12.86 -11.19
C PRO A 400 -12.67 12.45 -12.34
N PHE A 401 -12.87 12.98 -13.55
CA PHE A 401 -12.00 12.73 -14.71
C PHE A 401 -10.63 13.39 -14.54
N GLU A 402 -10.58 14.64 -14.07
CA GLU A 402 -9.33 15.33 -13.75
C GLU A 402 -8.57 14.59 -12.64
N ALA A 403 -9.27 14.16 -11.60
CA ALA A 403 -8.70 13.38 -10.50
C ALA A 403 -8.03 12.10 -11.00
N ALA A 404 -8.77 11.27 -11.75
CA ALA A 404 -8.24 10.05 -12.35
C ALA A 404 -7.02 10.31 -13.24
N THR A 405 -7.11 11.30 -14.15
CA THR A 405 -6.03 11.64 -15.08
C THR A 405 -4.76 12.03 -14.33
N LYS A 406 -4.86 12.90 -13.32
CA LYS A 406 -3.70 13.35 -12.57
C LYS A 406 -3.10 12.25 -11.71
N LEU A 407 -3.93 11.42 -11.05
CA LEU A 407 -3.45 10.33 -10.22
C LEU A 407 -2.77 9.23 -11.05
N LEU A 408 -3.51 8.69 -12.03
CA LEU A 408 -3.08 7.49 -12.77
C LEU A 408 -2.01 7.78 -13.83
N LEU A 409 -1.83 9.03 -14.24
CA LEU A 409 -0.75 9.43 -15.13
C LEU A 409 0.43 10.09 -14.41
N SER A 410 0.43 10.22 -13.09
CA SER A 410 1.59 10.74 -12.36
C SER A 410 2.71 9.71 -12.21
N PRO A 411 3.99 10.15 -12.19
CA PRO A 411 5.10 9.33 -11.74
C PRO A 411 4.95 8.90 -10.27
N GLY A 412 5.49 7.74 -9.93
CA GLY A 412 5.29 7.06 -8.64
C GLY A 412 4.06 6.16 -8.66
N SER A 413 3.89 5.28 -7.66
CA SER A 413 2.69 4.44 -7.53
C SER A 413 1.45 5.27 -7.20
N SER A 414 0.28 4.75 -7.54
CA SER A 414 -1.01 5.42 -7.33
C SER A 414 -1.89 4.63 -6.37
N GLN A 415 -2.55 5.32 -5.44
CA GLN A 415 -3.59 4.76 -4.58
C GLN A 415 -4.96 5.23 -5.07
N VAL A 416 -5.76 4.33 -5.59
CA VAL A 416 -7.19 4.55 -5.86
C VAL A 416 -7.95 4.20 -4.58
N TYR A 417 -8.61 5.17 -3.98
CA TYR A 417 -9.44 4.96 -2.82
C TYR A 417 -10.81 4.43 -3.24
N TYR A 418 -11.31 3.36 -2.61
CA TYR A 418 -12.53 2.69 -3.03
C TYR A 418 -13.69 3.67 -3.28
N GLY A 419 -14.26 3.59 -4.46
CA GLY A 419 -15.35 4.44 -4.91
C GLY A 419 -14.92 5.73 -5.60
N ASP A 420 -13.63 6.03 -5.78
CA ASP A 420 -13.19 7.13 -6.64
C ASP A 420 -13.61 6.88 -8.08
N GLU A 421 -13.46 5.64 -8.54
CA GLU A 421 -13.83 5.16 -9.87
C GLU A 421 -15.36 5.15 -10.12
N THR A 422 -16.16 5.34 -9.09
CA THR A 422 -17.63 5.42 -9.17
C THR A 422 -18.17 6.75 -8.68
N ALA A 423 -17.29 7.71 -8.41
CA ALA A 423 -17.61 9.01 -7.81
C ALA A 423 -18.46 8.88 -6.52
N ARG A 424 -18.12 7.88 -5.66
CA ARG A 424 -18.76 7.66 -4.36
C ARG A 424 -18.73 8.96 -3.55
N PRO A 425 -19.85 9.39 -2.95
CA PRO A 425 -19.89 10.62 -2.17
C PRO A 425 -18.91 10.59 -0.99
N LEU A 426 -18.17 11.68 -0.80
CA LEU A 426 -17.27 11.93 0.34
C LEU A 426 -17.79 13.06 1.25
N HIS A 427 -19.02 13.51 1.04
CA HIS A 427 -19.66 14.53 1.85
C HIS A 427 -21.12 14.20 2.10
N PHE A 428 -21.48 14.19 3.36
CA PHE A 428 -22.86 13.99 3.83
C PHE A 428 -23.19 15.07 4.86
N GLU A 429 -24.35 15.72 4.69
CA GLU A 429 -24.80 16.77 5.58
C GLU A 429 -24.97 16.26 7.01
N GLY A 430 -24.43 16.98 7.98
CA GLY A 430 -24.50 16.61 9.40
C GLY A 430 -23.56 15.50 9.83
N ILE A 431 -22.70 14.99 8.94
CA ILE A 431 -21.64 14.05 9.27
C ILE A 431 -20.33 14.84 9.35
N GLY A 432 -19.62 14.73 10.46
CA GLY A 432 -18.32 15.38 10.67
C GLY A 432 -17.15 14.41 10.42
N HIS A 433 -15.97 15.01 10.25
CA HIS A 433 -14.68 14.33 10.27
C HIS A 433 -14.55 13.17 9.26
N ASP A 434 -13.76 12.18 9.61
CA ASP A 434 -13.43 10.97 8.87
C ASP A 434 -14.63 10.12 8.44
N ALA A 435 -15.72 10.11 9.22
CA ALA A 435 -16.91 9.32 8.90
C ALA A 435 -17.50 9.64 7.52
N ASN A 436 -17.34 10.89 7.02
CA ASN A 436 -17.74 11.27 5.67
C ASN A 436 -16.99 10.48 4.59
N LEU A 437 -15.73 10.15 4.83
CA LEU A 437 -14.84 9.49 3.89
C LEU A 437 -15.10 7.96 3.86
N ARG A 438 -15.78 7.42 4.88
CA ARG A 438 -15.92 5.99 5.17
C ARG A 438 -17.33 5.44 4.95
N SER A 439 -18.11 6.04 4.02
CA SER A 439 -19.41 5.52 3.63
C SER A 439 -19.30 4.19 2.88
N PHE A 440 -20.34 3.37 2.89
CA PHE A 440 -20.37 2.12 2.12
C PHE A 440 -20.26 2.38 0.62
N MET A 441 -19.65 1.43 -0.11
CA MET A 441 -19.45 1.52 -1.57
C MET A 441 -20.79 1.67 -2.31
N ASN A 442 -20.86 2.56 -3.27
CA ASN A 442 -22.08 2.91 -4.01
C ASN A 442 -22.36 1.98 -5.20
N TRP A 443 -22.33 0.65 -4.96
CA TRP A 443 -22.58 -0.38 -5.99
C TRP A 443 -23.87 -0.17 -6.78
N ASN A 444 -24.91 0.35 -6.12
CA ASN A 444 -26.20 0.61 -6.77
C ASN A 444 -26.12 1.76 -7.78
N ASP A 445 -25.29 2.76 -7.54
CA ASP A 445 -25.09 3.87 -8.48
C ASP A 445 -24.41 3.38 -9.75
N LEU A 446 -23.37 2.54 -9.60
CA LEU A 446 -22.69 1.90 -10.73
C LEU A 446 -23.66 0.99 -11.52
N LYS A 447 -24.40 0.12 -10.81
CA LYS A 447 -25.37 -0.80 -11.43
C LYS A 447 -26.47 -0.07 -12.22
N ASN A 448 -26.96 1.05 -11.69
CA ASN A 448 -28.06 1.81 -12.28
C ASN A 448 -27.58 2.96 -13.17
N ASN A 449 -26.26 3.10 -13.34
CA ASN A 449 -25.60 4.15 -14.12
C ASN A 449 -26.15 5.55 -13.77
N ILE A 450 -26.07 5.91 -12.49
CA ILE A 450 -26.63 7.17 -11.99
C ILE A 450 -25.90 8.36 -12.62
N SER A 451 -26.67 9.37 -13.05
CA SER A 451 -26.12 10.63 -13.54
C SER A 451 -26.10 11.68 -12.44
N LYS A 452 -24.95 12.33 -12.25
CA LYS A 452 -24.74 13.41 -11.28
C LYS A 452 -23.64 14.34 -11.81
N ASN A 453 -23.75 15.63 -11.54
CA ASN A 453 -22.73 16.64 -11.90
C ASN A 453 -22.37 16.68 -13.40
N GLY A 454 -23.26 16.24 -14.30
CA GLY A 454 -23.06 16.25 -15.73
C GLY A 454 -22.36 15.02 -16.33
N TYR A 455 -22.12 13.99 -15.53
CA TYR A 455 -21.57 12.71 -15.95
C TYR A 455 -22.36 11.53 -15.35
N THR A 456 -22.12 10.34 -15.87
CA THR A 456 -22.67 9.09 -15.31
C THR A 456 -21.60 8.30 -14.57
N THR A 457 -22.02 7.46 -13.63
CA THR A 457 -21.11 6.58 -12.88
C THR A 457 -20.29 5.67 -13.82
N SER A 458 -20.93 5.15 -14.89
CA SER A 458 -20.24 4.30 -15.87
C SER A 458 -19.18 5.06 -16.70
N GLU A 459 -19.38 6.34 -16.97
CA GLU A 459 -18.35 7.16 -17.66
C GLU A 459 -17.12 7.35 -16.79
N VAL A 460 -17.30 7.64 -15.50
CA VAL A 460 -16.20 7.76 -14.54
C VAL A 460 -15.45 6.43 -14.42
N TYR A 461 -16.20 5.33 -14.22
CA TYR A 461 -15.63 3.99 -14.15
C TYR A 461 -14.84 3.61 -15.39
N ALA A 462 -15.38 3.89 -16.58
CA ALA A 462 -14.70 3.62 -17.86
C ALA A 462 -13.41 4.43 -18.01
N HIS A 463 -13.38 5.67 -17.53
CA HIS A 463 -12.19 6.51 -17.55
C HIS A 463 -11.09 5.96 -16.63
N TYR A 464 -11.41 5.64 -15.38
CA TYR A 464 -10.48 4.97 -14.46
C TYR A 464 -9.95 3.66 -15.06
N SER A 465 -10.83 2.84 -15.64
CA SER A 465 -10.47 1.56 -16.27
C SER A 465 -9.47 1.72 -17.42
N LYS A 466 -9.67 2.72 -18.29
CA LYS A 466 -8.78 2.96 -19.41
C LYS A 466 -7.40 3.43 -18.96
N LEU A 467 -7.35 4.37 -18.02
CA LEU A 467 -6.10 4.88 -17.45
C LEU A 467 -5.36 3.80 -16.66
N GLY A 468 -6.06 3.06 -15.80
CA GLY A 468 -5.46 2.00 -14.98
C GLY A 468 -4.89 0.86 -15.83
N ARG A 469 -5.63 0.40 -16.86
CA ARG A 469 -5.12 -0.62 -17.79
C ARG A 469 -3.95 -0.15 -18.63
N PHE A 470 -3.94 1.11 -19.06
CA PHE A 470 -2.80 1.70 -19.75
C PHE A 470 -1.57 1.73 -18.84
N ARG A 471 -1.75 2.15 -17.57
CA ARG A 471 -0.69 2.13 -16.57
C ARG A 471 -0.19 0.71 -16.30
N GLN A 472 -1.09 -0.27 -16.19
CA GLN A 472 -0.72 -1.69 -15.98
C GLN A 472 0.07 -2.25 -17.17
N ALA A 473 -0.30 -1.88 -18.41
CA ALA A 473 0.38 -2.34 -19.63
C ALA A 473 1.76 -1.68 -19.83
N HIS A 474 1.97 -0.48 -19.30
CA HIS A 474 3.16 0.33 -19.55
C HIS A 474 3.80 0.82 -18.24
N PRO A 475 4.80 0.11 -17.70
CA PRO A 475 5.56 0.55 -16.53
C PRO A 475 6.16 1.95 -16.65
N ALA A 476 6.47 2.39 -17.87
CA ALA A 476 6.96 3.74 -18.14
C ALA A 476 6.00 4.84 -17.63
N VAL A 477 4.71 4.56 -17.45
CA VAL A 477 3.73 5.56 -16.96
C VAL A 477 4.06 6.00 -15.53
N GLY A 478 4.40 5.07 -14.63
CA GLY A 478 4.72 5.38 -13.24
C GLY A 478 6.22 5.51 -12.97
N ALA A 479 7.04 4.65 -13.59
CA ALA A 479 8.48 4.54 -13.32
C ALA A 479 9.37 5.25 -14.35
N GLY A 480 8.82 5.69 -15.50
CA GLY A 480 9.59 6.27 -16.60
C GLY A 480 9.93 7.75 -16.41
N VAL A 481 10.98 8.16 -17.12
CA VAL A 481 11.41 9.57 -17.17
C VAL A 481 10.44 10.39 -18.02
N HIS A 482 9.91 11.46 -17.44
CA HIS A 482 8.96 12.37 -18.11
C HIS A 482 9.67 13.37 -19.02
N LYS A 483 9.09 13.61 -20.20
CA LYS A 483 9.54 14.64 -21.14
C LYS A 483 8.36 15.27 -21.86
N LYS A 484 8.20 16.58 -21.73
CA LYS A 484 7.22 17.34 -22.54
C LYS A 484 7.64 17.34 -24.02
N LEU A 485 6.67 17.09 -24.90
CA LEU A 485 6.85 17.11 -26.36
C LEU A 485 6.20 18.33 -27.00
N ALA A 486 5.00 18.73 -26.54
CA ALA A 486 4.29 19.90 -27.06
C ALA A 486 3.43 20.57 -25.98
N ASP A 487 3.13 21.85 -26.18
CA ASP A 487 2.24 22.62 -25.29
C ASP A 487 0.77 22.55 -25.74
N ILE A 488 0.50 22.49 -27.03
CA ILE A 488 -0.85 22.48 -27.61
C ILE A 488 -0.88 21.55 -28.85
N PRO A 489 -1.63 20.42 -28.77
CA PRO A 489 -2.19 19.86 -27.54
C PRO A 489 -1.07 19.51 -26.54
N TYR A 490 -1.37 19.56 -25.26
CA TYR A 490 -0.36 19.17 -24.27
C TYR A 490 0.00 17.70 -24.46
N THR A 491 1.25 17.48 -24.82
CA THR A 491 1.79 16.16 -25.19
C THR A 491 3.08 15.91 -24.44
N PHE A 492 3.18 14.72 -23.85
CA PHE A 492 4.41 14.27 -23.19
C PHE A 492 4.72 12.80 -23.49
N SER A 493 5.96 12.43 -23.31
CA SER A 493 6.41 11.03 -23.33
C SER A 493 6.90 10.59 -21.95
N ARG A 494 6.86 9.28 -21.72
CA ARG A 494 7.63 8.61 -20.68
C ARG A 494 8.36 7.42 -21.24
N THR A 495 9.57 7.20 -20.71
CA THR A 495 10.46 6.14 -21.18
C THR A 495 11.06 5.43 -20.00
N LEU A 496 10.99 4.11 -20.01
CA LEU A 496 11.63 3.20 -19.08
C LEU A 496 12.19 2.05 -19.89
N ASP A 497 13.51 1.97 -20.02
CA ASP A 497 14.18 0.99 -20.87
C ASP A 497 13.59 0.94 -22.29
N GLU A 498 13.02 -0.19 -22.69
CA GLU A 498 12.36 -0.36 -24.00
C GLU A 498 10.88 0.06 -23.98
N ASP A 499 10.26 0.21 -22.81
CA ASP A 499 8.88 0.68 -22.72
C ASP A 499 8.78 2.19 -22.90
N LYS A 500 7.93 2.61 -23.82
CA LYS A 500 7.77 4.02 -24.22
C LYS A 500 6.31 4.34 -24.43
N VAL A 501 5.89 5.46 -23.91
CA VAL A 501 4.52 5.95 -24.08
C VAL A 501 4.52 7.42 -24.49
N VAL A 502 3.48 7.81 -25.24
CA VAL A 502 3.13 9.21 -25.49
C VAL A 502 1.69 9.43 -25.03
N VAL A 503 1.48 10.47 -24.25
CA VAL A 503 0.14 10.87 -23.78
C VAL A 503 -0.18 12.25 -24.35
N VAL A 504 -1.40 12.40 -24.87
CA VAL A 504 -1.94 13.66 -25.38
C VAL A 504 -3.17 14.02 -24.58
N LEU A 505 -3.17 15.17 -23.96
CA LEU A 505 -4.35 15.76 -23.32
C LEU A 505 -4.87 16.90 -24.20
N ASP A 506 -6.20 17.05 -24.27
CA ASP A 506 -6.86 18.04 -25.12
C ASP A 506 -6.48 17.89 -26.61
N LYS A 507 -6.67 16.65 -27.13
CA LYS A 507 -6.36 16.28 -28.51
C LYS A 507 -6.97 17.26 -29.53
N THR A 508 -6.19 17.60 -30.55
CA THR A 508 -6.62 18.33 -31.77
C THR A 508 -6.77 17.37 -32.95
N GLU A 509 -7.27 17.88 -34.08
CA GLU A 509 -7.35 17.12 -35.35
C GLU A 509 -5.98 16.95 -36.01
N GLU A 510 -4.97 17.74 -35.62
CA GLU A 510 -3.63 17.70 -36.21
C GLU A 510 -2.89 16.41 -35.83
N PRO A 511 -2.06 15.86 -36.75
CA PRO A 511 -1.20 14.71 -36.45
C PRO A 511 -0.23 15.01 -35.32
N ILE A 512 -0.06 14.07 -34.41
CA ILE A 512 0.83 14.16 -33.24
C ILE A 512 2.27 13.82 -33.64
N ASP A 513 3.22 14.71 -33.36
CA ASP A 513 4.65 14.48 -33.57
C ASP A 513 5.17 13.53 -32.47
N VAL A 514 5.59 12.35 -32.88
CA VAL A 514 6.15 11.29 -32.03
C VAL A 514 7.57 10.91 -32.44
N SER A 515 8.18 11.67 -33.34
CA SER A 515 9.48 11.37 -33.98
C SER A 515 10.63 11.19 -32.99
N SER A 516 10.56 11.83 -31.81
CA SER A 516 11.57 11.71 -30.77
C SER A 516 11.40 10.46 -29.88
N VAL A 517 10.32 9.67 -30.08
CA VAL A 517 9.96 8.51 -29.25
C VAL A 517 9.83 7.24 -30.12
N PHE A 518 9.13 7.32 -31.25
CA PHE A 518 8.84 6.19 -32.12
C PHE A 518 9.33 6.45 -33.56
N GLY A 519 9.86 5.40 -34.17
CA GLY A 519 10.34 5.44 -35.55
C GLY A 519 9.22 5.27 -36.57
N ASP A 520 9.49 5.68 -37.81
CA ASP A 520 8.57 5.45 -38.93
C ASP A 520 8.30 3.96 -39.14
N GLY A 521 7.06 3.62 -39.42
CA GLY A 521 6.59 2.26 -39.60
C GLY A 521 6.16 1.56 -38.33
N THR A 522 6.44 2.14 -37.13
CA THR A 522 5.93 1.60 -35.86
C THR A 522 4.41 1.65 -35.84
N VAL A 523 3.77 0.55 -35.46
CA VAL A 523 2.32 0.46 -35.26
C VAL A 523 2.01 0.74 -33.80
N LEU A 524 1.31 1.83 -33.56
CA LEU A 524 0.94 2.31 -32.24
C LEU A 524 -0.55 2.06 -31.95
N THR A 525 -0.85 1.81 -30.70
CA THR A 525 -2.22 1.68 -30.17
C THR A 525 -2.54 2.89 -29.31
N ASP A 526 -3.69 3.52 -29.54
CA ASP A 526 -4.31 4.40 -28.53
C ASP A 526 -5.13 3.54 -27.57
N TYR A 527 -4.64 3.33 -26.38
CA TYR A 527 -5.29 2.51 -25.32
C TYR A 527 -6.58 3.15 -24.80
N TYR A 528 -6.79 4.45 -25.05
CA TYR A 528 -8.01 5.12 -24.61
C TYR A 528 -9.20 4.80 -25.54
N SER A 529 -8.99 4.76 -26.84
CA SER A 529 -10.01 4.42 -27.83
C SER A 529 -9.95 2.98 -28.35
N GLY A 530 -8.79 2.33 -28.24
CA GLY A 530 -8.49 1.02 -28.82
C GLY A 530 -8.11 1.08 -30.32
N THR A 531 -7.99 2.28 -30.91
CA THR A 531 -7.62 2.44 -32.32
C THR A 531 -6.12 2.24 -32.52
N LYS A 532 -5.72 1.82 -33.74
CA LYS A 532 -4.32 1.65 -34.13
C LYS A 532 -3.96 2.55 -35.29
N ALA A 533 -2.73 3.04 -35.28
CA ALA A 533 -2.18 3.85 -36.38
C ALA A 533 -0.70 3.56 -36.57
N THR A 534 -0.17 3.87 -37.76
CA THR A 534 1.25 3.68 -38.07
C THR A 534 1.94 5.03 -38.15
N VAL A 535 3.13 5.15 -37.56
CA VAL A 535 3.96 6.35 -37.64
C VAL A 535 4.42 6.57 -39.08
N GLN A 536 4.21 7.78 -39.62
CA GLN A 536 4.65 8.22 -40.95
C GLN A 536 5.23 9.63 -40.86
N ASP A 537 6.43 9.81 -41.38
CA ASP A 537 7.17 11.09 -41.33
C ASP A 537 7.28 11.64 -39.87
N GLY A 538 7.49 10.73 -38.92
CA GLY A 538 7.60 11.04 -37.49
C GLY A 538 6.29 11.42 -36.78
N LYS A 539 5.14 11.27 -37.46
CA LYS A 539 3.82 11.65 -36.94
C LYS A 539 2.84 10.50 -36.94
N VAL A 540 1.82 10.60 -36.08
CA VAL A 540 0.72 9.63 -35.99
C VAL A 540 -0.63 10.36 -35.89
N SER A 541 -1.68 9.78 -36.49
CA SER A 541 -3.06 10.25 -36.39
C SER A 541 -3.97 9.08 -36.05
N PHE A 542 -4.84 9.26 -35.05
CA PHE A 542 -5.85 8.28 -34.68
C PHE A 542 -7.24 8.78 -35.03
N ASP A 543 -8.01 7.93 -35.71
CA ASP A 543 -9.42 8.21 -36.01
C ASP A 543 -10.26 7.92 -34.77
N THR A 544 -10.38 8.93 -33.90
CA THR A 544 -11.14 8.87 -32.67
C THR A 544 -11.73 10.22 -32.29
N MET A 545 -12.92 10.20 -31.71
CA MET A 545 -13.63 11.37 -31.17
C MET A 545 -13.20 11.73 -29.73
N GLN A 546 -12.25 10.99 -29.14
CA GLN A 546 -11.80 11.22 -27.78
C GLN A 546 -10.83 12.41 -27.71
N ASP A 547 -10.92 13.18 -26.63
CA ASP A 547 -10.05 14.34 -26.40
C ASP A 547 -8.67 13.95 -25.81
N MET A 548 -8.49 12.68 -25.43
CA MET A 548 -7.26 12.13 -24.86
C MET A 548 -6.76 10.97 -25.72
N LEU A 549 -5.42 10.87 -25.86
CA LEU A 549 -4.76 9.70 -26.43
C LEU A 549 -3.76 9.13 -25.41
N LEU A 550 -3.76 7.80 -25.28
CA LEU A 550 -2.84 7.01 -24.47
C LEU A 550 -2.07 6.08 -25.42
N ILE A 551 -0.93 6.52 -25.90
CA ILE A 551 -0.23 5.92 -27.04
C ILE A 551 0.92 5.04 -26.55
N GLY A 552 0.92 3.78 -27.00
CA GLY A 552 2.00 2.79 -26.78
C GLY A 552 2.06 1.79 -27.91
N GLU A 553 3.08 0.90 -27.90
CA GLU A 553 3.22 -0.21 -28.86
C GLU A 553 2.28 -1.40 -28.53
#